data_dc137d7a27509c10c5522892c580a33c
#
_entry.id   dc137d7a27509c10c5522892c580a33c
#
_cell.length_a   1.000
_cell.length_b   1.000
_cell.length_c   1.000
_cell.angle_alpha   90.00
_cell.angle_beta   90.00
_cell.angle_gamma   90.00
#
_symmetry.space_group_name_H-M   'P 1'
#
loop_
_entity.id
_entity.type
_entity.pdbx_description
1 polymer ?
#
loop_
_entity_poly.entity_id
_entity_poly.type
_entity_poly.pdbx_seq_one_letter_code
_entity_poly.pdbx_strand_id
1 'polypeptide(L)' 'MIMPGLMNTPMAIEGYVATGRDRKELIESRDASVPLGKKMGSARDVANAALFMASDEAKFITGVNLPVDGGQSARIG' A
#
# COMPACT_ATOMS: atom_id res chain seq x y z
N MET A 1 -0.82 -14.62 -2.02
CA MET A 1 -0.64 -13.41 -2.86
C MET A 1 -0.69 -12.17 -1.97
N ILE A 2 0.20 -11.23 -2.19
CA ILE A 2 0.20 -9.94 -1.49
C ILE A 2 -0.46 -8.91 -2.40
N MET A 3 -1.40 -8.13 -1.83
CA MET A 3 -2.19 -7.14 -2.56
C MET A 3 -1.88 -5.76 -1.99
N PRO A 4 -0.91 -5.03 -2.55
CA PRO A 4 -0.60 -3.69 -2.06
C PRO A 4 -1.70 -2.69 -2.40
N GLY A 5 -1.91 -1.73 -1.50
CA GLY A 5 -2.81 -0.61 -1.74
C GLY A 5 -2.07 0.61 -2.25
N LEU A 6 -2.48 1.78 -1.78
CA LEU A 6 -1.84 3.03 -2.17
C LEU A 6 -0.45 3.13 -1.52
N MET A 7 0.58 3.16 -2.35
CA MET A 7 1.97 3.22 -1.91
C MET A 7 2.62 4.52 -2.37
N ASN A 8 3.48 5.07 -1.52
CA ASN A 8 4.24 6.26 -1.87
C ASN A 8 5.53 5.83 -2.57
N THR A 9 5.43 5.63 -3.87
CA THR A 9 6.57 5.24 -4.69
C THR A 9 6.74 6.23 -5.83
N PRO A 10 7.97 6.38 -6.37
CA PRO A 10 8.19 7.28 -7.50
C PRO A 10 7.28 6.99 -8.68
N MET A 11 7.10 5.72 -9.03
CA MET A 11 6.25 5.35 -10.16
C MET A 11 4.81 5.82 -9.95
N ALA A 12 4.25 5.60 -8.75
CA ALA A 12 2.87 5.95 -8.48
C ALA A 12 2.65 7.47 -8.43
N ILE A 13 3.62 8.22 -7.91
CA ILE A 13 3.49 9.66 -7.73
C ILE A 13 3.89 10.43 -8.99
N GLU A 14 5.05 10.11 -9.54
CA GLU A 14 5.60 10.89 -10.67
C GLU A 14 4.79 10.70 -11.94
N GLY A 15 4.17 9.54 -12.12
CA GLY A 15 3.31 9.31 -13.27
C GLY A 15 2.14 10.29 -13.33
N TYR A 16 1.52 10.58 -12.19
CA TYR A 16 0.43 11.54 -12.12
C TYR A 16 0.92 12.99 -12.18
N VAL A 17 2.08 13.28 -11.59
CA VAL A 17 2.68 14.61 -11.65
C VAL A 17 3.00 14.96 -13.11
N ALA A 18 3.46 13.99 -13.88
CA ALA A 18 3.78 14.20 -15.31
C ALA A 18 2.54 14.57 -16.13
N THR A 19 1.33 14.27 -15.65
CA THR A 19 0.10 14.65 -16.33
C THR A 19 -0.44 16.03 -15.89
N GLY A 20 0.34 16.76 -15.09
CA GLY A 20 -0.01 18.11 -14.66
C GLY A 20 -0.63 18.21 -13.27
N ARG A 21 -0.68 17.12 -12.52
CA ARG A 21 -1.23 17.15 -11.17
C ARG A 21 -0.21 17.71 -10.18
N ASP A 22 -0.70 18.47 -9.20
CA ASP A 22 0.13 19.00 -8.13
C ASP A 22 0.56 17.84 -7.22
N ARG A 23 1.88 17.70 -7.03
CA ARG A 23 2.46 16.62 -6.20
C ARG A 23 1.92 16.65 -4.78
N LYS A 24 1.87 17.83 -4.16
CA LYS A 24 1.42 17.95 -2.77
C LYS A 24 -0.04 17.57 -2.61
N GLU A 25 -0.90 18.06 -3.50
CA GLU A 25 -2.31 17.70 -3.47
C GLU A 25 -2.53 16.21 -3.72
N LEU A 26 -1.78 15.63 -4.65
CA LEU A 26 -1.88 14.22 -4.95
C LEU A 26 -1.52 13.38 -3.73
N ILE A 27 -0.40 13.69 -3.08
CA ILE A 27 0.06 12.95 -1.90
C ILE A 27 -0.96 13.09 -0.77
N GLU A 28 -1.46 14.29 -0.51
CA GLU A 28 -2.46 14.51 0.54
C GLU A 28 -3.75 13.73 0.27
N SER A 29 -4.21 13.74 -0.97
CA SER A 29 -5.41 13.01 -1.36
C SER A 29 -5.24 11.50 -1.17
N ARG A 30 -4.11 10.96 -1.60
CA ARG A 30 -3.83 9.53 -1.47
C ARG A 30 -3.69 9.13 0.01
N ASP A 31 -2.98 9.94 0.80
CA ASP A 31 -2.83 9.70 2.23
C ASP A 31 -4.18 9.65 2.94
N ALA A 32 -5.06 10.59 2.62
CA ALA A 32 -6.37 10.68 3.25
C ALA A 32 -7.26 9.48 2.92
N SER A 33 -6.98 8.77 1.83
CA SER A 33 -7.77 7.60 1.42
C SER A 33 -7.41 6.34 2.20
N VAL A 34 -6.34 6.35 2.99
CA VAL A 34 -5.91 5.19 3.76
C VAL A 34 -6.51 5.26 5.17
N PRO A 35 -7.37 4.31 5.57
CA PRO A 35 -8.00 4.35 6.89
C PRO A 35 -7.01 4.31 8.04
N LEU A 36 -6.03 3.41 7.98
CA LEU A 36 -5.06 3.24 9.07
C LEU A 36 -3.98 4.32 8.99
N GLY A 37 -4.01 5.25 9.93
CA GLY A 37 -3.00 6.29 10.08
C GLY A 37 -3.06 7.41 9.05
N LYS A 38 -3.95 7.35 8.07
CA LYS A 38 -4.10 8.38 7.04
C LYS A 38 -2.80 8.69 6.32
N LYS A 39 -2.03 7.65 6.02
CA LYS A 39 -0.79 7.76 5.25
C LYS A 39 -0.62 6.56 4.34
N MET A 40 -0.11 6.79 3.14
CA MET A 40 0.22 5.71 2.22
C MET A 40 1.32 4.84 2.81
N GLY A 41 1.30 3.55 2.45
CA GLY A 41 2.40 2.67 2.79
C GLY A 41 3.64 2.93 1.94
N SER A 42 4.74 2.36 2.36
CA SER A 42 6.00 2.41 1.63
C SER A 42 6.27 1.07 0.95
N ALA A 43 7.22 1.07 -0.01
CA ALA A 43 7.66 -0.18 -0.61
C ALA A 43 8.20 -1.15 0.44
N ARG A 44 8.77 -0.63 1.54
CA ARG A 44 9.25 -1.46 2.65
C ARG A 44 8.11 -2.19 3.35
N ASP A 45 6.93 -1.58 3.45
CA ASP A 45 5.78 -2.25 4.08
C ASP A 45 5.40 -3.51 3.29
N VAL A 46 5.40 -3.42 1.97
CA VAL A 46 5.14 -4.58 1.11
C VAL A 46 6.26 -5.60 1.21
N ALA A 47 7.51 -5.12 1.22
CA ALA A 47 8.68 -6.01 1.33
C ALA A 47 8.69 -6.77 2.66
N ASN A 48 8.31 -6.11 3.77
CA ASN A 48 8.24 -6.77 5.07
C ASN A 48 7.16 -7.85 5.09
N ALA A 49 6.01 -7.61 4.46
CA ALA A 49 4.98 -8.62 4.34
C ALA A 49 5.46 -9.82 3.51
N ALA A 50 6.15 -9.55 2.40
CA ALA A 50 6.71 -10.60 1.55
C ALA A 50 7.76 -11.42 2.30
N LEU A 51 8.61 -10.76 3.09
CA LEU A 51 9.63 -11.43 3.89
C LEU A 51 8.98 -12.37 4.92
N PHE A 52 7.94 -11.90 5.61
CA PHE A 52 7.22 -12.74 6.57
C PHE A 52 6.61 -13.95 5.90
N MET A 53 5.92 -13.74 4.76
CA MET A 53 5.24 -14.83 4.05
C MET A 53 6.22 -15.86 3.50
N ALA A 54 7.44 -15.45 3.21
CA ALA A 54 8.50 -16.36 2.74
C ALA A 54 9.27 -17.03 3.89
N SER A 55 9.03 -16.63 5.14
CA SER A 55 9.77 -17.12 6.29
C SER A 55 9.15 -18.39 6.86
N ASP A 56 9.91 -19.09 7.68
CA ASP A 56 9.44 -20.29 8.39
C ASP A 56 8.33 -19.97 9.38
N GLU A 57 8.22 -18.72 9.82
CA GLU A 57 7.17 -18.30 10.74
C GLU A 57 5.79 -18.33 10.12
N ALA A 58 5.72 -18.25 8.77
CA ALA A 58 4.45 -18.31 8.04
C ALA A 58 4.19 -19.71 7.46
N LYS A 59 4.90 -20.74 7.92
CA LYS A 59 4.86 -22.07 7.30
C LYS A 59 3.49 -22.74 7.28
N PHE A 60 2.58 -22.31 8.15
CA PHE A 60 1.24 -22.88 8.23
C PHE A 60 0.18 -22.01 7.55
N ILE A 61 0.62 -20.93 6.89
CA ILE A 61 -0.26 -20.00 6.20
C ILE A 61 -0.23 -20.31 4.70
N THR A 62 -1.38 -20.66 4.14
CA THR A 62 -1.46 -21.01 2.72
C THR A 62 -2.80 -20.56 2.15
N GLY A 63 -2.86 -20.34 0.84
CA GLY A 63 -4.09 -19.97 0.15
C GLY A 63 -4.62 -18.58 0.47
N VAL A 64 -3.82 -17.72 1.11
CA VAL A 64 -4.27 -16.40 1.52
C VAL A 64 -3.93 -15.33 0.49
N ASN A 65 -4.86 -14.37 0.32
CA ASN A 65 -4.59 -13.11 -0.36
C ASN A 65 -4.46 -12.05 0.73
N LEU A 66 -3.25 -11.51 0.91
CA LEU A 66 -2.95 -10.60 2.00
C LEU A 66 -2.93 -9.15 1.52
N PRO A 67 -3.96 -8.35 1.86
CA PRO A 67 -3.93 -6.93 1.55
C PRO A 67 -2.91 -6.21 2.44
N VAL A 68 -2.07 -5.38 1.82
CA VAL A 68 -1.14 -4.50 2.53
C VAL A 68 -1.51 -3.09 2.14
N ASP A 69 -2.61 -2.60 2.72
CA ASP A 69 -3.28 -1.39 2.23
C ASP A 69 -3.80 -0.47 3.34
N GLY A 70 -3.41 -0.71 4.58
CA GLY A 70 -3.86 0.12 5.69
C GLY A 70 -5.37 0.08 5.92
N GLY A 71 -6.02 -1.00 5.48
CA GLY A 71 -7.45 -1.19 5.68
C GLY A 71 -8.34 -0.64 4.57
N GLN A 72 -7.76 -0.16 3.48
CA GLN A 72 -8.52 0.47 2.39
C GLN A 72 -9.56 -0.49 1.80
N SER A 73 -9.19 -1.74 1.55
CA SER A 73 -10.11 -2.72 0.96
C SER A 73 -11.19 -3.21 1.95
N ALA A 74 -10.99 -3.00 3.25
CA ALA A 74 -11.95 -3.36 4.28
C ALA A 74 -12.89 -2.21 4.64
N ARG A 75 -12.72 -1.05 4.02
CA ARG A 75 -13.50 0.15 4.30
C ARG A 75 -14.90 0.02 3.72
N ILE A 76 -15.90 0.36 4.53
CA ILE A 76 -17.30 0.40 4.12
C ILE A 76 -17.74 1.86 4.08
N GLY A 77 -18.11 2.33 2.90
CA GLY A 77 -18.61 3.69 2.73
C GLY A 77 -17.63 4.73 2.29
#